data_30ce9998838f6c2f04136d5482c83c75
#
_entry.id   30ce9998838f6c2f04136d5482c83c75
#
_cell.length_a   1.000
_cell.length_b   1.000
_cell.length_c   1.000
_cell.angle_alpha   90.00
_cell.angle_beta   90.00
_cell.angle_gamma   90.00
#
_symmetry.space_group_name_H-M   'P 1'
#
loop_
_entity.id
_entity.type
_entity.pdbx_description
1 polymer ?
#
loop_
_entity_poly.entity_id
_entity_poly.type
_entity_poly.pdbx_seq_one_letter_code
_entity_poly.pdbx_strand_id
1 'polypeptide(L)'
;MSIHPSVKIHSSAVIEDGAVIGRDCNIGPFCFVGRDVNLSERVFLISHVSIFGDTQIGNNTKIWPFASIGHDPQDLKFSGEKTKLVIGTDNKIRECVSINSGTEGGGGLTKIGNNCLFMLGSHVAHDCIIGNNVVIANNGSIGGHVNISDNVIVGGLAGIHQFCRVGEGAMIGAVTMVSKDVIPFGMVVGDRCSLNGINLIGLKRRGFSNKEILALQKDFNFLFHGDGNLKDKAEKIYNSNGKDLINVIAAFILADTSRKITTPIK
;
A
#
# COMPACT_ATOMS: atom_id res chain seq x y z
N MET A 1 18.94 7.64 23.67
CA MET A 1 18.82 6.24 23.16
C MET A 1 18.08 5.42 24.18
N SER A 2 17.02 4.72 23.79
CA SER A 2 16.29 3.78 24.67
C SER A 2 16.26 2.42 23.98
N ILE A 3 17.20 1.54 24.39
CA ILE A 3 17.33 0.19 23.82
C ILE A 3 16.99 -0.82 24.90
N HIS A 4 16.02 -1.70 24.63
CA HIS A 4 15.66 -2.75 25.57
C HIS A 4 16.82 -3.76 25.72
N PRO A 5 17.12 -4.26 26.95
CA PRO A 5 18.28 -5.15 27.20
C PRO A 5 18.31 -6.46 26.40
N SER A 6 17.17 -6.94 25.90
CA SER A 6 17.09 -8.16 25.09
C SER A 6 17.43 -7.97 23.62
N VAL A 7 17.69 -6.74 23.17
CA VAL A 7 17.99 -6.44 21.76
C VAL A 7 19.36 -7.02 21.38
N LYS A 8 19.41 -7.68 20.21
CA LYS A 8 20.66 -8.17 19.63
C LYS A 8 21.14 -7.21 18.56
N ILE A 9 22.34 -6.64 18.74
CA ILE A 9 22.91 -5.65 17.81
C ILE A 9 24.25 -6.19 17.34
N HIS A 10 24.43 -6.26 16.02
CA HIS A 10 25.72 -6.61 15.44
C HIS A 10 26.71 -5.46 15.62
N SER A 11 27.98 -5.75 15.87
CA SER A 11 29.01 -4.76 16.17
C SER A 11 29.28 -3.74 15.06
N SER A 12 28.93 -4.07 13.81
CA SER A 12 29.03 -3.16 12.67
C SER A 12 27.76 -2.35 12.38
N ALA A 13 26.70 -2.52 13.18
CA ALA A 13 25.50 -1.68 13.04
C ALA A 13 25.72 -0.31 13.68
N VAL A 14 25.14 0.72 13.10
CA VAL A 14 25.19 2.10 13.60
C VAL A 14 23.78 2.48 14.06
N ILE A 15 23.65 2.87 15.33
CA ILE A 15 22.40 3.35 15.91
C ILE A 15 22.68 4.74 16.49
N GLU A 16 21.95 5.73 16.01
CA GLU A 16 22.13 7.11 16.49
C GLU A 16 21.49 7.31 17.88
N ASP A 17 22.06 8.25 18.65
CA ASP A 17 21.48 8.67 19.91
C ASP A 17 20.12 9.33 19.68
N GLY A 18 19.10 8.82 20.39
CA GLY A 18 17.69 9.21 20.22
C GLY A 18 16.81 8.04 19.78
N ALA A 19 17.34 7.07 19.04
CA ALA A 19 16.61 5.90 18.61
C ALA A 19 15.97 5.13 19.79
N VAL A 20 14.77 4.62 19.56
CA VAL A 20 14.03 3.76 20.49
C VAL A 20 13.90 2.37 19.88
N ILE A 21 14.39 1.34 20.60
CA ILE A 21 14.36 -0.04 20.12
C ILE A 21 13.73 -0.95 21.17
N GLY A 22 12.58 -1.50 20.80
CA GLY A 22 11.76 -2.37 21.63
C GLY A 22 12.36 -3.75 21.87
N ARG A 23 11.66 -4.53 22.67
CA ARG A 23 12.07 -5.85 23.13
C ARG A 23 12.29 -6.83 21.96
N ASP A 24 13.30 -7.69 22.09
CA ASP A 24 13.60 -8.82 21.22
C ASP A 24 13.85 -8.44 19.73
N CYS A 25 14.21 -7.19 19.48
CA CYS A 25 14.67 -6.78 18.16
C CYS A 25 16.03 -7.38 17.82
N ASN A 26 16.28 -7.56 16.52
CA ASN A 26 17.56 -8.03 16.00
C ASN A 26 18.05 -7.09 14.90
N ILE A 27 19.18 -6.44 15.15
CA ILE A 27 19.80 -5.47 14.21
C ILE A 27 21.07 -6.11 13.65
N GLY A 28 20.98 -6.58 12.41
CA GLY A 28 22.07 -7.27 11.72
C GLY A 28 23.20 -6.36 11.28
N PRO A 29 24.22 -6.93 10.61
CA PRO A 29 25.43 -6.20 10.24
C PRO A 29 25.12 -5.06 9.24
N PHE A 30 25.88 -3.98 9.41
CA PHE A 30 25.86 -2.80 8.53
C PHE A 30 24.47 -2.14 8.41
N CYS A 31 23.58 -2.35 9.39
CA CYS A 31 22.33 -1.61 9.48
C CYS A 31 22.59 -0.22 10.06
N PHE A 32 21.82 0.76 9.57
CA PHE A 32 21.78 2.12 10.12
C PHE A 32 20.39 2.42 10.65
N VAL A 33 20.30 2.94 11.88
CA VAL A 33 19.05 3.35 12.53
C VAL A 33 19.20 4.77 13.03
N GLY A 34 18.47 5.70 12.42
CA GLY A 34 18.51 7.14 12.72
C GLY A 34 17.90 7.48 14.08
N ARG A 35 18.20 8.69 14.56
CA ARG A 35 17.87 9.17 15.92
C ARG A 35 16.39 9.24 16.25
N ASP A 36 15.54 9.51 15.27
CA ASP A 36 14.09 9.69 15.43
C ASP A 36 13.31 8.40 15.11
N VAL A 37 14.03 7.29 14.92
CA VAL A 37 13.45 5.98 14.59
C VAL A 37 12.94 5.28 15.84
N ASN A 38 11.74 4.73 15.75
CA ASN A 38 11.14 3.89 16.79
C ASN A 38 10.83 2.49 16.22
N LEU A 39 11.57 1.50 16.66
CA LEU A 39 11.31 0.09 16.37
C LEU A 39 10.55 -0.53 17.54
N SER A 40 9.35 -1.04 17.29
CA SER A 40 8.56 -1.78 18.29
C SER A 40 9.19 -3.13 18.61
N GLU A 41 8.45 -4.08 19.18
CA GLU A 41 8.99 -5.36 19.59
C GLU A 41 9.23 -6.32 18.42
N ARG A 42 10.25 -7.16 18.51
CA ARG A 42 10.56 -8.23 17.55
C ARG A 42 10.68 -7.74 16.10
N VAL A 43 11.25 -6.56 15.91
CA VAL A 43 11.63 -6.08 14.58
C VAL A 43 12.98 -6.70 14.19
N PHE A 44 13.05 -7.23 12.98
CA PHE A 44 14.24 -7.88 12.42
C PHE A 44 14.80 -7.09 11.24
N LEU A 45 15.99 -6.50 11.41
CA LEU A 45 16.78 -5.94 10.32
C LEU A 45 17.89 -6.96 9.96
N ILE A 46 17.85 -7.51 8.74
CA ILE A 46 18.76 -8.62 8.38
C ILE A 46 20.21 -8.12 8.21
N SER A 47 20.46 -7.21 7.28
CA SER A 47 21.75 -6.55 7.08
C SER A 47 21.60 -5.38 6.10
N HIS A 48 22.48 -4.38 6.16
CA HIS A 48 22.52 -3.25 5.22
C HIS A 48 21.17 -2.54 5.05
N VAL A 49 20.36 -2.51 6.10
CA VAL A 49 19.08 -1.79 6.14
C VAL A 49 19.35 -0.37 6.62
N SER A 50 18.76 0.60 5.96
CA SER A 50 18.87 2.01 6.34
C SER A 50 17.50 2.55 6.71
N ILE A 51 17.35 3.05 7.95
CA ILE A 51 16.11 3.63 8.46
C ILE A 51 16.36 5.03 8.97
N PHE A 52 15.64 6.00 8.45
CA PHE A 52 15.81 7.42 8.73
C PHE A 52 14.51 8.11 9.14
N GLY A 53 14.62 9.39 9.53
CA GLY A 53 13.52 10.29 9.83
C GLY A 53 12.65 9.85 11.02
N ASP A 54 11.54 10.56 11.25
CA ASP A 54 10.51 10.16 12.24
C ASP A 54 9.75 8.93 11.70
N THR A 55 10.41 7.77 11.85
CA THR A 55 9.93 6.49 11.32
C THR A 55 9.56 5.55 12.45
N GLN A 56 8.32 5.08 12.45
CA GLN A 56 7.80 4.11 13.40
C GLN A 56 7.55 2.77 12.71
N ILE A 57 8.09 1.68 13.26
CA ILE A 57 7.92 0.32 12.72
C ILE A 57 7.30 -0.57 13.76
N GLY A 58 6.14 -1.14 13.43
CA GLY A 58 5.35 -2.02 14.29
C GLY A 58 5.97 -3.41 14.49
N ASN A 59 5.41 -4.12 15.47
CA ASN A 59 5.89 -5.42 15.93
C ASN A 59 6.07 -6.46 14.80
N ASN A 60 6.99 -7.39 14.99
CA ASN A 60 7.22 -8.56 14.12
C ASN A 60 7.58 -8.22 12.68
N THR A 61 7.85 -6.96 12.35
CA THR A 61 8.22 -6.56 10.99
C THR A 61 9.64 -7.03 10.67
N LYS A 62 9.81 -7.64 9.50
CA LYS A 62 11.11 -8.12 9.03
C LYS A 62 11.53 -7.37 7.78
N ILE A 63 12.79 -6.88 7.77
CA ILE A 63 13.35 -6.04 6.73
C ILE A 63 14.61 -6.67 6.18
N TRP A 64 14.66 -6.85 4.87
CA TRP A 64 15.73 -7.51 4.14
C TRP A 64 16.80 -6.54 3.66
N PRO A 65 17.95 -7.05 3.20
CA PRO A 65 19.10 -6.21 2.85
C PRO A 65 18.80 -5.12 1.82
N PHE A 66 19.48 -4.00 2.00
CA PHE A 66 19.44 -2.83 1.13
C PHE A 66 18.08 -2.11 1.06
N ALA A 67 17.17 -2.39 1.97
CA ALA A 67 15.95 -1.60 2.09
C ALA A 67 16.27 -0.20 2.63
N SER A 68 15.61 0.82 2.06
CA SER A 68 15.75 2.25 2.36
C SER A 68 14.42 2.78 2.87
N ILE A 69 14.32 3.03 4.18
CA ILE A 69 13.06 3.27 4.86
C ILE A 69 13.07 4.65 5.54
N GLY A 70 12.05 5.48 5.28
CA GLY A 70 11.88 6.78 5.92
C GLY A 70 12.84 7.85 5.44
N HIS A 71 13.53 7.63 4.33
CA HIS A 71 14.35 8.66 3.70
C HIS A 71 13.50 9.74 3.04
N ASP A 72 14.16 10.85 2.72
CA ASP A 72 13.56 12.03 2.13
C ASP A 72 12.68 11.70 0.91
N PRO A 73 11.52 12.34 0.78
CA PRO A 73 10.66 12.22 -0.39
C PRO A 73 11.41 12.59 -1.68
N GLN A 74 11.13 11.87 -2.76
CA GLN A 74 11.61 12.21 -4.10
C GLN A 74 10.68 13.27 -4.72
N ASP A 75 10.48 14.38 -4.02
CA ASP A 75 9.69 15.52 -4.47
C ASP A 75 10.58 16.77 -4.51
N LEU A 76 10.58 17.45 -5.66
CA LEU A 76 11.38 18.68 -5.86
C LEU A 76 10.96 19.83 -4.92
N LYS A 77 9.80 19.75 -4.30
CA LYS A 77 9.30 20.75 -3.35
C LYS A 77 9.75 20.47 -1.91
N PHE A 78 10.24 19.26 -1.64
CA PHE A 78 10.69 18.89 -0.31
C PHE A 78 11.92 19.71 0.07
N SER A 79 11.88 20.36 1.22
CA SER A 79 12.94 21.28 1.70
C SER A 79 13.51 20.89 3.08
N GLY A 80 13.26 19.63 3.52
CA GLY A 80 13.75 19.13 4.81
C GLY A 80 12.76 19.32 5.96
N GLU A 81 11.50 19.53 5.67
CA GLU A 81 10.44 19.62 6.66
C GLU A 81 10.25 18.33 7.45
N LYS A 82 9.76 18.45 8.70
CA LYS A 82 9.52 17.30 9.59
C LYS A 82 8.28 16.54 9.16
N THR A 83 8.48 15.35 8.66
CA THR A 83 7.41 14.45 8.20
C THR A 83 7.60 13.06 8.77
N LYS A 84 6.59 12.20 8.63
CA LYS A 84 6.54 10.90 9.28
C LYS A 84 6.37 9.75 8.30
N LEU A 85 6.89 8.59 8.74
CA LEU A 85 6.55 7.29 8.19
C LEU A 85 6.07 6.38 9.32
N VAL A 86 4.88 5.80 9.16
CA VAL A 86 4.35 4.82 10.11
C VAL A 86 4.10 3.50 9.40
N ILE A 87 4.77 2.44 9.85
CA ILE A 87 4.62 1.08 9.35
C ILE A 87 4.00 0.23 10.46
N GLY A 88 2.90 -0.45 10.15
CA GLY A 88 2.20 -1.35 11.08
C GLY A 88 2.98 -2.62 11.40
N THR A 89 2.27 -3.63 11.90
CA THR A 89 2.83 -4.89 12.39
C THR A 89 2.92 -5.97 11.31
N ASP A 90 3.76 -6.99 11.54
CA ASP A 90 3.83 -8.22 10.74
C ASP A 90 4.18 -8.01 9.26
N ASN A 91 4.81 -6.88 8.92
CA ASN A 91 5.19 -6.55 7.55
C ASN A 91 6.47 -7.28 7.12
N LYS A 92 6.54 -7.61 5.84
CA LYS A 92 7.72 -8.18 5.19
C LYS A 92 8.21 -7.23 4.10
N ILE A 93 9.34 -6.59 4.35
CA ILE A 93 9.95 -5.59 3.45
C ILE A 93 11.21 -6.21 2.86
N ARG A 94 11.14 -6.65 1.61
CA ARG A 94 12.18 -7.41 0.93
C ARG A 94 13.33 -6.51 0.47
N GLU A 95 14.27 -7.14 -0.20
CA GLU A 95 15.53 -6.52 -0.63
C GLU A 95 15.30 -5.30 -1.51
N CYS A 96 16.10 -4.25 -1.33
CA CYS A 96 16.08 -3.03 -2.15
C CYS A 96 14.73 -2.30 -2.20
N VAL A 97 13.82 -2.56 -1.26
CA VAL A 97 12.57 -1.80 -1.16
C VAL A 97 12.87 -0.39 -0.66
N SER A 98 12.19 0.61 -1.23
CA SER A 98 12.22 1.98 -0.73
C SER A 98 10.84 2.47 -0.32
N ILE A 99 10.75 3.11 0.86
CA ILE A 99 9.52 3.72 1.39
C ILE A 99 9.90 5.11 1.91
N ASN A 100 9.37 6.16 1.30
CA ASN A 100 9.64 7.53 1.70
C ASN A 100 8.70 8.02 2.82
N SER A 101 9.13 9.02 3.57
CA SER A 101 8.27 9.76 4.51
C SER A 101 7.25 10.64 3.77
N GLY A 102 6.36 11.32 4.48
CA GLY A 102 5.41 12.27 3.90
C GLY A 102 6.07 13.59 3.48
N THR A 103 5.27 14.50 2.92
CA THR A 103 5.62 15.89 2.64
C THR A 103 4.65 16.83 3.37
N GLU A 104 5.07 18.05 3.71
CA GLU A 104 4.18 19.03 4.37
C GLU A 104 2.92 19.27 3.53
N GLY A 105 3.07 19.45 2.22
CA GLY A 105 1.97 19.67 1.30
C GLY A 105 1.03 18.47 1.12
N GLY A 106 1.46 17.26 1.51
CA GLY A 106 0.68 16.02 1.46
C GLY A 106 0.06 15.61 2.79
N GLY A 107 0.23 16.40 3.84
CA GLY A 107 -0.26 16.10 5.19
C GLY A 107 0.79 15.48 6.10
N GLY A 108 2.04 15.39 5.66
CA GLY A 108 3.19 15.03 6.48
C GLY A 108 3.32 13.55 6.83
N LEU A 109 2.56 12.66 6.22
CA LEU A 109 2.49 11.25 6.67
C LEU A 109 2.41 10.26 5.50
N THR A 110 3.36 9.34 5.44
CA THR A 110 3.21 8.07 4.72
C THR A 110 2.85 6.97 5.73
N LYS A 111 1.81 6.19 5.43
CA LYS A 111 1.30 5.16 6.35
C LYS A 111 1.15 3.82 5.65
N ILE A 112 1.70 2.78 6.28
CA ILE A 112 1.58 1.38 5.87
C ILE A 112 0.80 0.62 6.94
N GLY A 113 -0.18 -0.17 6.54
CA GLY A 113 -0.94 -1.05 7.41
C GLY A 113 -0.16 -2.28 7.89
N ASN A 114 -0.90 -3.32 8.23
CA ASN A 114 -0.35 -4.54 8.81
C ASN A 114 -0.29 -5.68 7.79
N ASN A 115 0.58 -6.66 8.05
CA ASN A 115 0.66 -7.91 7.30
C ASN A 115 0.85 -7.73 5.78
N CYS A 116 1.59 -6.69 5.39
CA CYS A 116 1.90 -6.41 3.98
C CYS A 116 3.20 -7.10 3.54
N LEU A 117 3.28 -7.36 2.24
CA LEU A 117 4.47 -7.89 1.59
C LEU A 117 4.93 -6.93 0.49
N PHE A 118 6.09 -6.32 0.70
CA PHE A 118 6.80 -5.52 -0.29
C PHE A 118 7.91 -6.38 -0.87
N MET A 119 7.74 -6.85 -2.13
CA MET A 119 8.74 -7.71 -2.78
C MET A 119 9.92 -6.87 -3.28
N LEU A 120 10.98 -7.57 -3.69
CA LEU A 120 12.24 -7.00 -4.13
C LEU A 120 12.05 -5.77 -5.02
N GLY A 121 12.75 -4.68 -4.68
CA GLY A 121 12.81 -3.46 -5.49
C GLY A 121 11.52 -2.65 -5.59
N SER A 122 10.47 -3.01 -4.84
CA SER A 122 9.24 -2.20 -4.85
C SER A 122 9.44 -0.85 -4.17
N HIS A 123 8.65 0.15 -4.60
CA HIS A 123 8.74 1.52 -4.13
C HIS A 123 7.40 2.05 -3.65
N VAL A 124 7.39 2.73 -2.51
CA VAL A 124 6.26 3.53 -2.01
C VAL A 124 6.74 4.97 -1.81
N ALA A 125 6.18 5.87 -2.61
CA ALA A 125 6.48 7.29 -2.50
C ALA A 125 5.78 7.94 -1.29
N HIS A 126 6.02 9.22 -1.12
CA HIS A 126 5.52 10.07 -0.03
C HIS A 126 3.98 10.16 0.02
N ASP A 127 3.45 10.40 1.20
CA ASP A 127 2.03 10.67 1.46
C ASP A 127 1.07 9.54 1.01
N CYS A 128 1.61 8.33 0.82
CA CYS A 128 0.79 7.16 0.51
C CYS A 128 0.12 6.61 1.78
N ILE A 129 -1.12 6.17 1.62
CA ILE A 129 -1.86 5.42 2.64
C ILE A 129 -2.08 4.01 2.11
N ILE A 130 -1.40 3.04 2.69
CA ILE A 130 -1.49 1.62 2.29
C ILE A 130 -2.21 0.86 3.39
N GLY A 131 -3.27 0.14 3.04
CA GLY A 131 -4.06 -0.69 3.94
C GLY A 131 -3.35 -1.96 4.42
N ASN A 132 -4.14 -2.89 4.95
CA ASN A 132 -3.65 -4.15 5.48
C ASN A 132 -3.62 -5.26 4.41
N ASN A 133 -2.77 -6.28 4.60
CA ASN A 133 -2.68 -7.44 3.72
C ASN A 133 -2.37 -7.08 2.25
N VAL A 134 -1.71 -5.96 2.01
CA VAL A 134 -1.34 -5.51 0.67
C VAL A 134 -0.08 -6.23 0.21
N VAL A 135 -0.07 -6.67 -1.04
CA VAL A 135 1.11 -7.25 -1.70
C VAL A 135 1.54 -6.34 -2.85
N ILE A 136 2.76 -5.85 -2.79
CA ILE A 136 3.39 -5.16 -3.92
C ILE A 136 4.50 -6.07 -4.45
N ALA A 137 4.29 -6.59 -5.65
CA ALA A 137 5.22 -7.52 -6.27
C ALA A 137 6.51 -6.81 -6.75
N ASN A 138 7.48 -7.60 -7.22
CA ASN A 138 8.81 -7.11 -7.59
C ASN A 138 8.76 -5.88 -8.50
N ASN A 139 9.51 -4.85 -8.11
CA ASN A 139 9.62 -3.58 -8.85
C ASN A 139 8.29 -2.85 -9.09
N GLY A 140 7.23 -3.18 -8.33
CA GLY A 140 6.00 -2.39 -8.35
C GLY A 140 6.25 -1.00 -7.75
N SER A 141 5.77 0.06 -8.41
CA SER A 141 6.05 1.45 -7.99
C SER A 141 4.76 2.21 -7.69
N ILE A 142 4.68 2.76 -6.49
CA ILE A 142 3.52 3.53 -6.02
C ILE A 142 3.90 5.00 -5.96
N GLY A 143 3.26 5.82 -6.79
CA GLY A 143 3.46 7.27 -6.82
C GLY A 143 2.93 7.98 -5.57
N GLY A 144 3.32 9.23 -5.36
CA GLY A 144 2.91 10.01 -4.18
C GLY A 144 1.39 10.16 -4.03
N HIS A 145 0.91 10.28 -2.79
CA HIS A 145 -0.51 10.49 -2.44
C HIS A 145 -1.46 9.36 -2.89
N VAL A 146 -0.95 8.18 -3.19
CA VAL A 146 -1.78 7.03 -3.55
C VAL A 146 -2.42 6.43 -2.31
N ASN A 147 -3.71 6.10 -2.43
CA ASN A 147 -4.45 5.38 -1.40
C ASN A 147 -4.75 3.96 -1.87
N ILE A 148 -4.19 2.97 -1.20
CA ILE A 148 -4.43 1.55 -1.46
C ILE A 148 -5.19 0.97 -0.26
N SER A 149 -6.39 0.47 -0.50
CA SER A 149 -7.21 -0.20 0.52
C SER A 149 -6.68 -1.60 0.86
N ASP A 150 -7.34 -2.28 1.78
CA ASP A 150 -6.95 -3.61 2.26
C ASP A 150 -6.99 -4.68 1.15
N ASN A 151 -6.17 -5.71 1.29
CA ASN A 151 -6.18 -6.92 0.45
C ASN A 151 -5.89 -6.69 -1.04
N VAL A 152 -5.26 -5.60 -1.40
CA VAL A 152 -4.87 -5.29 -2.78
C VAL A 152 -3.59 -6.03 -3.16
N ILE A 153 -3.54 -6.50 -4.40
CA ILE A 153 -2.33 -7.08 -5.01
C ILE A 153 -1.89 -6.20 -6.19
N VAL A 154 -0.67 -5.71 -6.11
CA VAL A 154 -0.01 -4.98 -7.21
C VAL A 154 0.99 -5.92 -7.88
N GLY A 155 0.78 -6.21 -9.16
CA GLY A 155 1.61 -7.09 -9.96
C GLY A 155 3.02 -6.54 -10.20
N GLY A 156 3.95 -7.42 -10.57
CA GLY A 156 5.33 -7.04 -10.83
C GLY A 156 5.46 -6.00 -11.95
N LEU A 157 6.38 -5.05 -11.78
CA LEU A 157 6.62 -3.96 -12.74
C LEU A 157 5.39 -3.07 -13.00
N ALA A 158 4.34 -3.16 -12.20
CA ALA A 158 3.20 -2.27 -12.30
C ALA A 158 3.50 -0.92 -11.66
N GLY A 159 2.95 0.15 -12.24
CA GLY A 159 3.06 1.51 -11.70
C GLY A 159 1.70 2.07 -11.36
N ILE A 160 1.57 2.76 -10.24
CA ILE A 160 0.37 3.49 -9.86
C ILE A 160 0.70 4.98 -9.82
N HIS A 161 0.04 5.75 -10.68
CA HIS A 161 0.23 7.19 -10.77
C HIS A 161 -0.24 7.89 -9.49
N GLN A 162 0.42 8.99 -9.14
CA GLN A 162 0.09 9.80 -7.96
C GLN A 162 -1.41 10.16 -7.88
N PHE A 163 -1.93 10.26 -6.67
CA PHE A 163 -3.33 10.58 -6.34
C PHE A 163 -4.37 9.54 -6.78
N CYS A 164 -3.97 8.35 -7.25
CA CYS A 164 -4.92 7.29 -7.52
C CYS A 164 -5.39 6.59 -6.24
N ARG A 165 -6.63 6.14 -6.26
CA ARG A 165 -7.19 5.24 -5.24
C ARG A 165 -7.34 3.83 -5.82
N VAL A 166 -6.97 2.85 -5.01
CA VAL A 166 -7.16 1.42 -5.34
C VAL A 166 -8.05 0.80 -4.27
N GLY A 167 -9.23 0.38 -4.67
CA GLY A 167 -10.24 -0.17 -3.78
C GLY A 167 -9.88 -1.55 -3.26
N GLU A 168 -10.52 -1.93 -2.15
CA GLU A 168 -10.30 -3.17 -1.43
C GLU A 168 -10.33 -4.42 -2.34
N GLY A 169 -9.38 -5.33 -2.14
CA GLY A 169 -9.33 -6.59 -2.87
C GLY A 169 -9.09 -6.48 -4.38
N ALA A 170 -8.75 -5.31 -4.88
CA ALA A 170 -8.41 -5.13 -6.29
C ALA A 170 -7.12 -5.87 -6.66
N MET A 171 -7.01 -6.25 -7.93
CA MET A 171 -5.82 -6.85 -8.52
C MET A 171 -5.31 -6.00 -9.68
N ILE A 172 -4.09 -5.51 -9.54
CA ILE A 172 -3.36 -4.84 -10.62
C ILE A 172 -2.49 -5.90 -11.30
N GLY A 173 -2.70 -6.13 -12.58
CA GLY A 173 -1.87 -7.05 -13.35
C GLY A 173 -0.41 -6.59 -13.46
N ALA A 174 0.49 -7.52 -13.76
CA ALA A 174 1.88 -7.16 -14.01
C ALA A 174 2.01 -6.19 -15.21
N VAL A 175 3.03 -5.32 -15.17
CA VAL A 175 3.34 -4.35 -16.24
C VAL A 175 2.17 -3.40 -16.56
N THR A 176 1.29 -3.17 -15.60
CA THR A 176 0.12 -2.29 -15.76
C THR A 176 0.42 -0.89 -15.23
N MET A 177 0.16 0.16 -16.03
CA MET A 177 0.28 1.56 -15.60
C MET A 177 -1.10 2.13 -15.21
N VAL A 178 -1.36 2.19 -13.92
CA VAL A 178 -2.60 2.72 -13.34
C VAL A 178 -2.54 4.24 -13.30
N SER A 179 -3.42 4.91 -14.04
CA SER A 179 -3.53 6.39 -14.08
C SER A 179 -4.89 6.91 -13.61
N LYS A 180 -5.79 6.01 -13.25
CA LYS A 180 -7.16 6.30 -12.79
C LYS A 180 -7.48 5.42 -11.57
N ASP A 181 -8.52 5.78 -10.82
CA ASP A 181 -8.97 5.00 -9.68
C ASP A 181 -9.43 3.59 -10.10
N VAL A 182 -9.06 2.59 -9.31
CA VAL A 182 -9.44 1.19 -9.51
C VAL A 182 -10.50 0.82 -8.47
N ILE A 183 -11.65 0.36 -8.94
CA ILE A 183 -12.77 -0.03 -8.07
C ILE A 183 -12.42 -1.19 -7.12
N PRO A 184 -13.09 -1.29 -5.96
CA PRO A 184 -13.00 -2.46 -5.10
C PRO A 184 -13.27 -3.75 -5.88
N PHE A 185 -12.50 -4.79 -5.56
CA PHE A 185 -12.57 -6.11 -6.19
C PHE A 185 -12.31 -6.13 -7.71
N GLY A 186 -11.95 -4.99 -8.30
CA GLY A 186 -11.67 -4.90 -9.72
C GLY A 186 -10.36 -5.59 -10.10
N MET A 187 -10.28 -6.11 -11.32
CA MET A 187 -9.05 -6.59 -11.93
C MET A 187 -8.70 -5.69 -13.11
N VAL A 188 -7.54 -5.06 -13.07
CA VAL A 188 -7.04 -4.21 -14.15
C VAL A 188 -5.78 -4.80 -14.76
N VAL A 189 -5.67 -4.71 -16.07
CA VAL A 189 -4.55 -5.25 -16.84
C VAL A 189 -4.19 -4.36 -18.03
N GLY A 190 -3.01 -4.57 -18.57
CA GLY A 190 -2.51 -3.94 -19.79
C GLY A 190 -1.84 -2.60 -19.57
N ASP A 191 -1.08 -2.17 -20.55
CA ASP A 191 -0.27 -0.96 -20.56
C ASP A 191 -1.08 0.33 -20.31
N ARG A 192 -2.33 0.36 -20.78
CA ARG A 192 -3.27 1.48 -20.61
C ARG A 192 -4.26 1.30 -19.46
N CYS A 193 -4.03 0.30 -18.60
CA CYS A 193 -4.86 0.01 -17.44
C CYS A 193 -6.37 -0.05 -17.77
N SER A 194 -6.83 -1.17 -18.29
CA SER A 194 -8.25 -1.41 -18.50
C SER A 194 -8.85 -2.27 -17.40
N LEU A 195 -10.11 -2.01 -17.05
CA LEU A 195 -10.86 -2.83 -16.12
C LEU A 195 -11.32 -4.12 -16.83
N ASN A 196 -10.71 -5.24 -16.47
CA ASN A 196 -10.97 -6.55 -17.10
C ASN A 196 -11.96 -7.42 -16.29
N GLY A 197 -12.79 -6.77 -15.47
CA GLY A 197 -13.79 -7.44 -14.65
C GLY A 197 -13.43 -7.45 -13.16
N ILE A 198 -13.85 -8.50 -12.47
CA ILE A 198 -13.71 -8.66 -11.02
C ILE A 198 -12.61 -9.69 -10.71
N ASN A 199 -11.88 -9.46 -9.64
CA ASN A 199 -10.87 -10.37 -9.09
C ASN A 199 -11.54 -11.61 -8.43
N LEU A 200 -12.06 -12.52 -9.27
CA LEU A 200 -12.77 -13.71 -8.82
C LEU A 200 -11.90 -14.63 -7.95
N ILE A 201 -10.62 -14.74 -8.27
CA ILE A 201 -9.68 -15.57 -7.51
C ILE A 201 -9.47 -14.96 -6.12
N GLY A 202 -9.30 -13.65 -6.04
CA GLY A 202 -9.16 -12.94 -4.77
C GLY A 202 -10.38 -13.10 -3.88
N LEU A 203 -11.57 -12.96 -4.44
CA LEU A 203 -12.83 -13.15 -3.69
C LEU A 203 -12.96 -14.59 -3.16
N LYS A 204 -12.70 -15.61 -3.98
CA LYS A 204 -12.72 -17.02 -3.54
C LYS A 204 -11.74 -17.30 -2.41
N ARG A 205 -10.49 -16.80 -2.52
CA ARG A 205 -9.46 -16.96 -1.49
C ARG A 205 -9.84 -16.29 -0.16
N ARG A 206 -10.65 -15.24 -0.21
CA ARG A 206 -11.19 -14.54 0.96
C ARG A 206 -12.44 -15.20 1.54
N GLY A 207 -12.92 -16.30 0.95
CA GLY A 207 -14.04 -17.10 1.47
C GLY A 207 -15.42 -16.66 1.02
N PHE A 208 -15.53 -15.73 0.05
CA PHE A 208 -16.84 -15.37 -0.50
C PHE A 208 -17.47 -16.55 -1.25
N SER A 209 -18.76 -16.77 -1.02
CA SER A 209 -19.53 -17.86 -1.64
C SER A 209 -19.70 -17.62 -3.15
N ASN A 210 -19.91 -18.70 -3.91
CA ASN A 210 -20.23 -18.59 -5.33
C ASN A 210 -21.48 -17.74 -5.58
N LYS A 211 -22.47 -17.78 -4.67
CA LYS A 211 -23.70 -16.98 -4.77
C LYS A 211 -23.40 -15.48 -4.70
N GLU A 212 -22.57 -15.05 -3.75
CA GLU A 212 -22.16 -13.64 -3.61
C GLU A 212 -21.35 -13.18 -4.82
N ILE A 213 -20.44 -14.03 -5.31
CA ILE A 213 -19.60 -13.71 -6.47
C ILE A 213 -20.45 -13.57 -7.73
N LEU A 214 -21.42 -14.46 -7.97
CA LEU A 214 -22.34 -14.38 -9.11
C LEU A 214 -23.24 -13.15 -9.05
N ALA A 215 -23.75 -12.82 -7.85
CA ALA A 215 -24.51 -11.58 -7.65
C ALA A 215 -23.67 -10.36 -8.01
N LEU A 216 -22.44 -10.27 -7.48
CA LEU A 216 -21.51 -9.17 -7.78
C LEU A 216 -21.19 -9.07 -9.28
N GLN A 217 -21.00 -10.19 -9.99
CA GLN A 217 -20.76 -10.18 -11.43
C GLN A 217 -21.96 -9.62 -12.23
N LYS A 218 -23.19 -10.00 -11.83
CA LYS A 218 -24.40 -9.46 -12.46
C LYS A 218 -24.49 -7.95 -12.30
N ASP A 219 -24.25 -7.47 -11.09
CA ASP A 219 -24.35 -6.03 -10.79
C ASP A 219 -23.18 -5.24 -11.39
N PHE A 220 -22.00 -5.82 -11.48
CA PHE A 220 -20.88 -5.28 -12.23
C PHE A 220 -21.22 -5.07 -13.71
N ASN A 221 -21.85 -6.07 -14.33
CA ASN A 221 -22.31 -5.96 -15.72
C ASN A 221 -23.35 -4.83 -15.89
N PHE A 222 -24.26 -4.67 -14.95
CA PHE A 222 -25.20 -3.54 -14.95
C PHE A 222 -24.46 -2.20 -14.85
N LEU A 223 -23.46 -2.08 -13.97
CA LEU A 223 -22.68 -0.84 -13.81
C LEU A 223 -21.90 -0.47 -15.07
N PHE A 224 -21.16 -1.40 -15.64
CA PHE A 224 -20.14 -1.10 -16.64
C PHE A 224 -20.54 -1.40 -18.09
N HIS A 225 -21.50 -2.28 -18.33
CA HIS A 225 -21.96 -2.67 -19.68
C HIS A 225 -23.41 -2.30 -19.96
N GLY A 226 -24.18 -1.86 -18.95
CA GLY A 226 -25.54 -1.35 -19.15
C GLY A 226 -25.57 0.09 -19.69
N ASP A 227 -26.68 0.47 -20.28
CA ASP A 227 -26.91 1.85 -20.76
C ASP A 227 -26.95 2.87 -19.62
N GLY A 228 -26.62 4.12 -19.93
CA GLY A 228 -26.66 5.24 -19.00
C GLY A 228 -25.33 5.60 -18.33
N ASN A 229 -25.37 6.63 -17.50
CA ASN A 229 -24.21 7.16 -16.81
C ASN A 229 -23.81 6.24 -15.63
N LEU A 230 -22.49 6.01 -15.47
CA LEU A 230 -21.95 5.16 -14.40
C LEU A 230 -22.33 5.69 -13.01
N LYS A 231 -22.29 7.00 -12.81
CA LYS A 231 -22.58 7.64 -11.52
C LYS A 231 -24.05 7.46 -11.14
N ASP A 232 -24.97 7.66 -12.08
CA ASP A 232 -26.41 7.50 -11.85
C ASP A 232 -26.76 6.03 -11.51
N LYS A 233 -26.08 5.08 -12.17
CA LYS A 233 -26.24 3.64 -11.85
C LYS A 233 -25.70 3.30 -10.47
N ALA A 234 -24.56 3.87 -10.09
CA ALA A 234 -24.00 3.69 -8.76
C ALA A 234 -24.91 4.28 -7.67
N GLU A 235 -25.52 5.44 -7.90
CA GLU A 235 -26.51 6.06 -6.98
C GLU A 235 -27.73 5.15 -6.77
N LYS A 236 -28.26 4.56 -7.83
CA LYS A 236 -29.39 3.61 -7.72
C LYS A 236 -29.04 2.41 -6.85
N ILE A 237 -27.85 1.83 -7.02
CA ILE A 237 -27.39 0.73 -6.21
C ILE A 237 -27.20 1.17 -4.75
N TYR A 238 -26.50 2.26 -4.52
CA TYR A 238 -26.20 2.76 -3.18
C TYR A 238 -27.47 3.03 -2.37
N ASN A 239 -28.49 3.64 -3.01
CA ASN A 239 -29.77 3.96 -2.39
C ASN A 239 -30.68 2.75 -2.15
N SER A 240 -30.35 1.58 -2.70
CA SER A 240 -31.11 0.34 -2.44
C SER A 240 -30.87 -0.23 -1.02
N ASN A 241 -30.02 0.42 -0.22
CA ASN A 241 -29.70 0.04 1.17
C ASN A 241 -29.24 -1.41 1.38
N GLY A 242 -28.74 -2.06 0.35
CA GLY A 242 -28.09 -3.36 0.46
C GLY A 242 -26.76 -3.26 1.20
N LYS A 243 -26.35 -4.35 1.88
CA LYS A 243 -25.01 -4.48 2.48
C LYS A 243 -24.08 -5.37 1.62
N ASP A 244 -24.40 -5.50 0.36
CA ASP A 244 -23.71 -6.40 -0.56
C ASP A 244 -22.40 -5.79 -1.07
N LEU A 245 -21.53 -6.63 -1.64
CA LEU A 245 -20.23 -6.21 -2.19
C LEU A 245 -20.35 -5.10 -3.24
N ILE A 246 -21.46 -5.07 -3.98
CA ILE A 246 -21.69 -4.04 -5.00
C ILE A 246 -21.86 -2.64 -4.38
N ASN A 247 -22.40 -2.54 -3.16
CA ASN A 247 -22.53 -1.25 -2.48
C ASN A 247 -21.16 -0.65 -2.10
N VAL A 248 -20.16 -1.49 -1.84
CA VAL A 248 -18.77 -1.03 -1.63
C VAL A 248 -18.23 -0.39 -2.91
N ILE A 249 -18.52 -1.00 -4.08
CA ILE A 249 -18.15 -0.45 -5.38
C ILE A 249 -18.91 0.85 -5.66
N ALA A 250 -20.21 0.87 -5.40
CA ALA A 250 -21.05 2.06 -5.63
C ALA A 250 -20.58 3.24 -4.77
N ALA A 251 -20.34 3.02 -3.48
CA ALA A 251 -19.79 4.03 -2.58
C ALA A 251 -18.43 4.57 -3.06
N PHE A 252 -17.55 3.69 -3.53
CA PHE A 252 -16.23 4.07 -4.06
C PHE A 252 -16.35 4.95 -5.32
N ILE A 253 -17.29 4.64 -6.23
CA ILE A 253 -17.56 5.42 -7.45
C ILE A 253 -18.13 6.80 -7.11
N LEU A 254 -18.99 6.89 -6.10
CA LEU A 254 -19.67 8.12 -5.69
C LEU A 254 -18.80 9.06 -4.85
N ALA A 255 -17.75 8.52 -4.23
CA ALA A 255 -16.84 9.33 -3.43
C ALA A 255 -16.18 10.41 -4.30
N ASP A 256 -16.06 11.63 -3.74
CA ASP A 256 -15.38 12.73 -4.42
C ASP A 256 -13.88 12.43 -4.57
N THR A 257 -13.36 12.62 -5.78
CA THR A 257 -11.98 12.29 -6.12
C THR A 257 -11.48 13.12 -7.29
N SER A 258 -10.17 13.38 -7.30
CA SER A 258 -9.50 14.09 -8.41
C SER A 258 -9.29 13.20 -9.64
N ARG A 259 -9.42 11.88 -9.51
CA ARG A 259 -9.19 10.91 -10.59
C ARG A 259 -10.48 10.29 -11.11
N LYS A 260 -10.50 10.00 -12.40
CA LYS A 260 -11.62 9.25 -13.02
C LYS A 260 -11.51 7.77 -12.65
N ILE A 261 -12.62 7.06 -12.69
CA ILE A 261 -12.66 5.59 -12.52
C ILE A 261 -12.11 4.90 -13.76
N THR A 262 -11.32 3.85 -13.57
CA THR A 262 -10.92 2.93 -14.65
C THR A 262 -12.12 2.13 -15.13
N THR A 263 -12.33 2.09 -16.44
CA THR A 263 -13.46 1.40 -17.07
C THR A 263 -12.99 0.30 -18.02
N PRO A 264 -13.84 -0.65 -18.40
CA PRO A 264 -13.54 -1.57 -19.49
C PRO A 264 -13.24 -0.82 -20.80
N ILE A 265 -12.41 -1.43 -21.65
CA ILE A 265 -12.26 -0.97 -23.04
C ILE A 265 -13.58 -1.30 -23.77
N LYS A 266 -14.10 -0.32 -24.48
CA LYS A 266 -15.28 -0.51 -25.36
C LYS A 266 -14.89 -1.28 -26.61
#